data_894ca0c3b9d3dbbdfc3a8245fd2e16b8
#
_entry.id   894ca0c3b9d3dbbdfc3a8245fd2e16b8
#
_cell.length_a   1.000
_cell.length_b   1.000
_cell.length_c   1.000
_cell.angle_alpha   90.00
_cell.angle_beta   90.00
_cell.angle_gamma   90.00
#
_symmetry.space_group_name_H-M   'P 1'
#
loop_
_entity.id
_entity.type
_entity.pdbx_description
1 polymer ?
#
loop_
_entity_poly.entity_id
_entity_poly.type
_entity_poly.pdbx_seq_one_letter_code
_entity_poly.pdbx_strand_id
1 'polypeptide(L)'
;TLNRPEYRNAQNSVMTYSLDAAFGKAVDDASVKVIVLRANGKHFSAGHDIGTPERDFDTFYDNVATLHWDHTDKQGADQRLAREIEVYMGMCRRWRDIPKPVIAQVHGACIAGGLMLAWICDFIVASDDAFFSDPVARMGIPGVEYFAHAFVLGPRRAKEILMTGDRFTAAQAADWGMVNHVVPRDDLAGKVDELAAKM
;
A
#
# COMPACT_ATOMS: atom_id res chain seq x y z
N THR A 1 8.80 -7.09 -4.30
CA THR A 1 8.33 -7.87 -3.13
C THR A 1 8.60 -7.10 -1.85
N LEU A 2 7.57 -6.90 -1.00
CA LEU A 2 7.73 -6.41 0.37
C LEU A 2 8.44 -7.49 1.19
N ASN A 3 9.51 -7.13 1.91
CA ASN A 3 10.37 -8.12 2.58
C ASN A 3 10.85 -7.67 3.97
N ARG A 4 9.87 -7.44 4.86
CA ARG A 4 10.06 -7.30 6.32
C ARG A 4 9.04 -8.19 7.05
N PRO A 5 9.02 -9.52 6.78
CA PRO A 5 7.97 -10.41 7.29
C PRO A 5 7.94 -10.49 8.82
N GLU A 6 9.06 -10.34 9.52
CA GLU A 6 9.21 -10.30 10.98
C GLU A 6 8.40 -9.14 11.60
N TYR A 7 8.22 -8.04 10.89
CA TYR A 7 7.42 -6.89 11.27
C TYR A 7 6.10 -6.79 10.46
N ARG A 8 5.64 -7.92 9.90
CA ARG A 8 4.40 -7.98 9.10
C ARG A 8 4.40 -6.99 7.92
N ASN A 9 5.58 -6.77 7.35
CA ASN A 9 5.80 -5.80 6.28
C ASN A 9 5.32 -4.37 6.62
N ALA A 10 5.50 -3.97 7.89
CA ALA A 10 5.29 -2.59 8.29
C ALA A 10 6.25 -1.67 7.53
N GLN A 11 5.74 -0.56 7.03
CA GLN A 11 6.42 0.33 6.09
C GLN A 11 7.21 1.39 6.85
N ASN A 12 8.51 1.20 6.98
CA ASN A 12 9.44 2.26 7.34
C ASN A 12 9.94 3.00 6.09
N SER A 13 10.69 4.10 6.26
CA SER A 13 11.17 4.89 5.13
C SER A 13 12.12 4.09 4.23
N VAL A 14 12.94 3.21 4.78
CA VAL A 14 13.81 2.34 3.97
C VAL A 14 12.98 1.50 3.01
N MET A 15 11.87 0.92 3.47
CA MET A 15 10.98 0.15 2.60
C MET A 15 10.30 1.03 1.56
N THR A 16 9.76 2.20 1.93
CA THR A 16 9.04 3.07 1.00
C THR A 16 9.95 3.61 -0.10
N TYR A 17 11.15 4.08 0.23
CA TYR A 17 12.12 4.54 -0.77
C TYR A 17 12.65 3.40 -1.65
N SER A 18 12.89 2.21 -1.06
CA SER A 18 13.29 1.04 -1.85
C SER A 18 12.19 0.61 -2.82
N LEU A 19 10.93 0.74 -2.41
CA LEU A 19 9.78 0.43 -3.27
C LEU A 19 9.66 1.46 -4.42
N ASP A 20 9.83 2.76 -4.12
CA ASP A 20 9.85 3.82 -5.14
C ASP A 20 10.95 3.57 -6.18
N ALA A 21 12.16 3.27 -5.73
CA ALA A 21 13.27 2.91 -6.62
C ALA A 21 13.00 1.64 -7.44
N ALA A 22 12.33 0.64 -6.86
CA ALA A 22 11.99 -0.60 -7.57
C ALA A 22 10.92 -0.36 -8.66
N PHE A 23 9.91 0.46 -8.38
CA PHE A 23 8.93 0.88 -9.38
C PHE A 23 9.59 1.66 -10.51
N GLY A 24 10.48 2.62 -10.20
CA GLY A 24 11.24 3.35 -11.22
C GLY A 24 12.02 2.42 -12.15
N LYS A 25 12.79 1.47 -11.59
CA LYS A 25 13.50 0.46 -12.37
C LYS A 25 12.59 -0.37 -13.26
N ALA A 26 11.42 -0.78 -12.75
CA ALA A 26 10.47 -1.56 -13.53
C ALA A 26 9.82 -0.73 -14.65
N VAL A 27 9.64 0.56 -14.45
CA VAL A 27 9.14 1.48 -15.48
C VAL A 27 10.17 1.68 -16.60
N ASP A 28 11.43 1.87 -16.23
CA ASP A 28 12.51 2.13 -17.18
C ASP A 28 12.90 0.89 -18.01
N ASP A 29 12.65 -0.31 -17.50
CA ASP A 29 12.94 -1.57 -18.20
C ASP A 29 11.87 -1.88 -19.24
N ALA A 30 12.20 -1.71 -20.53
CA ALA A 30 11.29 -1.97 -21.65
C ALA A 30 10.86 -3.46 -21.76
N SER A 31 11.58 -4.39 -21.14
CA SER A 31 11.22 -5.82 -21.12
C SER A 31 10.08 -6.11 -20.12
N VAL A 32 9.91 -5.29 -19.09
CA VAL A 32 8.83 -5.40 -18.10
C VAL A 32 7.52 -4.90 -18.72
N LYS A 33 6.52 -5.76 -18.82
CA LYS A 33 5.18 -5.43 -19.34
C LYS A 33 4.15 -5.26 -18.23
N VAL A 34 4.27 -6.04 -17.15
CA VAL A 34 3.37 -6.02 -15.99
C VAL A 34 4.21 -6.01 -14.72
N ILE A 35 3.76 -5.29 -13.72
CA ILE A 35 4.41 -5.24 -12.40
C ILE A 35 3.52 -5.97 -11.39
N VAL A 36 4.12 -6.85 -10.59
CA VAL A 36 3.42 -7.53 -9.50
C VAL A 36 3.97 -7.06 -8.15
N LEU A 37 3.13 -6.41 -7.37
CA LEU A 37 3.43 -6.05 -5.98
C LEU A 37 2.97 -7.18 -5.05
N ARG A 38 3.92 -7.87 -4.43
CA ARG A 38 3.68 -8.98 -3.52
C ARG A 38 4.47 -8.84 -2.23
N ALA A 39 4.21 -9.71 -1.25
CA ALA A 39 4.86 -9.67 0.04
C ALA A 39 5.34 -11.07 0.47
N ASN A 40 6.44 -11.11 1.21
CA ASN A 40 6.91 -12.31 1.89
C ASN A 40 6.25 -12.47 3.27
N GLY A 41 6.19 -13.71 3.76
CA GLY A 41 5.67 -14.03 5.09
C GLY A 41 4.16 -14.20 5.16
N LYS A 42 3.61 -13.97 6.35
CA LYS A 42 2.22 -14.28 6.67
C LYS A 42 1.23 -13.22 6.16
N HIS A 43 1.67 -11.98 6.00
CA HIS A 43 0.82 -10.82 5.76
C HIS A 43 1.33 -9.96 4.60
N PHE A 44 0.44 -9.31 3.89
CA PHE A 44 0.80 -8.36 2.85
C PHE A 44 1.48 -7.13 3.47
N SER A 45 0.77 -6.35 4.29
CA SER A 45 1.37 -5.24 5.04
C SER A 45 0.46 -4.81 6.20
N ALA A 46 1.07 -4.55 7.35
CA ALA A 46 0.40 -4.00 8.54
C ALA A 46 0.26 -2.47 8.51
N GLY A 47 0.71 -1.80 7.44
CA GLY A 47 0.70 -0.35 7.33
C GLY A 47 2.02 0.30 7.74
N HIS A 48 1.96 1.58 8.14
CA HIS A 48 3.15 2.33 8.52
C HIS A 48 3.82 1.75 9.76
N ASP A 49 5.14 1.82 9.80
CA ASP A 49 5.91 1.39 10.95
C ASP A 49 5.89 2.45 12.06
N ILE A 50 4.95 2.30 12.97
CA ILE A 50 4.76 3.21 14.11
C ILE A 50 5.28 2.65 15.43
N GLY A 51 5.75 1.42 15.47
CA GLY A 51 6.01 0.73 16.74
C GLY A 51 7.18 -0.22 16.78
N THR A 52 7.88 -0.49 15.67
CA THR A 52 9.05 -1.38 15.71
C THR A 52 10.30 -0.63 16.16
N PRO A 53 11.36 -1.34 16.59
CA PRO A 53 12.66 -0.72 16.90
C PRO A 53 13.31 -0.04 15.69
N GLU A 54 12.89 -0.42 14.48
CA GLU A 54 13.41 0.12 13.20
C GLU A 54 12.51 1.22 12.62
N ARG A 55 11.54 1.71 13.38
CA ARG A 55 10.73 2.85 12.97
C ARG A 55 11.63 4.06 12.76
N ASP A 56 11.37 4.81 11.71
CA ASP A 56 12.25 5.89 11.28
C ASP A 56 11.48 7.12 10.78
N PHE A 57 10.24 7.30 11.23
CA PHE A 57 9.40 8.41 10.79
C PHE A 57 9.94 9.81 11.20
N ASP A 58 10.88 9.85 12.13
CA ASP A 58 11.61 11.06 12.53
C ASP A 58 13.00 11.17 11.86
N THR A 59 13.36 10.24 10.96
CA THR A 59 14.68 10.23 10.30
C THR A 59 14.63 10.96 8.97
N PHE A 60 15.68 11.74 8.68
CA PHE A 60 15.87 12.41 7.40
C PHE A 60 16.54 11.50 6.38
N TYR A 61 16.14 11.65 5.13
CA TYR A 61 16.76 11.00 3.98
C TYR A 61 17.20 12.06 2.97
N ASP A 62 18.49 12.12 2.68
CA ASP A 62 19.11 13.18 1.85
C ASP A 62 18.75 13.12 0.36
N ASN A 63 18.11 12.05 -0.12
CA ASN A 63 17.85 11.82 -1.54
C ASN A 63 16.36 11.61 -1.82
N VAL A 64 15.53 12.55 -1.40
CA VAL A 64 14.10 12.49 -1.66
C VAL A 64 13.78 13.35 -2.88
N ALA A 65 13.21 12.73 -3.91
CA ALA A 65 12.59 13.48 -4.99
C ALA A 65 11.29 14.09 -4.47
N THR A 66 11.31 15.34 -4.07
CA THR A 66 10.13 16.03 -3.56
C THR A 66 9.20 16.42 -4.71
N LEU A 67 7.89 16.14 -4.54
CA LEU A 67 6.87 16.59 -5.51
C LEU A 67 6.30 17.96 -5.16
N HIS A 68 6.22 18.28 -3.88
CA HIS A 68 5.56 19.49 -3.40
C HIS A 68 6.38 20.28 -2.41
N TRP A 69 6.86 19.65 -1.32
CA TRP A 69 7.60 20.29 -0.26
C TRP A 69 8.82 19.46 0.11
N ASP A 70 9.94 20.12 0.13
CA ASP A 70 11.13 19.54 0.72
C ASP A 70 10.92 19.46 2.25
N HIS A 71 10.95 18.25 2.81
CA HIS A 71 10.81 18.05 4.24
C HIS A 71 12.14 18.01 4.97
N THR A 72 13.26 17.95 4.24
CA THR A 72 14.60 17.80 4.81
C THR A 72 15.08 19.06 5.53
N ASP A 73 14.60 20.24 5.13
CA ASP A 73 14.92 21.52 5.74
C ASP A 73 13.94 21.96 6.84
N LYS A 74 12.90 21.18 7.12
CA LYS A 74 11.84 21.53 8.06
C LYS A 74 12.02 20.86 9.42
N GLN A 75 11.31 21.36 10.42
CA GLN A 75 11.35 20.85 11.79
C GLN A 75 9.94 20.68 12.37
N GLY A 76 9.83 19.79 13.35
CA GLY A 76 8.61 19.60 14.13
C GLY A 76 7.40 19.18 13.29
N ALA A 77 6.26 19.86 13.47
CA ALA A 77 5.02 19.54 12.78
C ALA A 77 5.08 19.76 11.28
N ASP A 78 5.78 20.82 10.84
CA ASP A 78 5.94 21.14 9.40
C ASP A 78 6.75 20.07 8.68
N GLN A 79 7.79 19.55 9.33
CA GLN A 79 8.57 18.43 8.81
C GLN A 79 7.70 17.18 8.63
N ARG A 80 6.94 16.82 9.67
CA ARG A 80 6.08 15.62 9.62
C ARG A 80 5.04 15.76 8.51
N LEU A 81 4.38 16.89 8.42
CA LEU A 81 3.37 17.13 7.39
C LEU A 81 3.97 17.07 5.98
N ALA A 82 5.10 17.75 5.75
CA ALA A 82 5.77 17.73 4.46
C ALA A 82 6.22 16.31 4.07
N ARG A 83 6.75 15.55 5.05
CA ARG A 83 7.14 14.15 4.84
C ARG A 83 5.96 13.26 4.51
N GLU A 84 4.85 13.35 5.23
CA GLU A 84 3.63 12.56 4.94
C GLU A 84 3.09 12.86 3.54
N ILE A 85 3.09 14.14 3.14
CA ILE A 85 2.66 14.53 1.80
C ILE A 85 3.60 13.96 0.74
N GLU A 86 4.91 14.00 0.94
CA GLU A 86 5.88 13.50 -0.03
C GLU A 86 5.94 11.97 -0.05
N VAL A 87 6.12 11.34 1.10
CA VAL A 87 6.41 9.91 1.19
C VAL A 87 5.17 9.08 0.93
N TYR A 88 4.02 9.47 1.46
CA TYR A 88 2.81 8.65 1.30
C TYR A 88 1.92 9.17 0.16
N MET A 89 1.51 10.42 0.18
CA MET A 89 0.64 10.94 -0.88
C MET A 89 1.37 11.06 -2.21
N GLY A 90 2.57 11.61 -2.21
CA GLY A 90 3.37 11.83 -3.41
C GLY A 90 3.77 10.52 -4.07
N MET A 91 4.29 9.58 -3.28
CA MET A 91 4.64 8.24 -3.79
C MET A 91 3.42 7.49 -4.30
N CYS A 92 2.29 7.49 -3.56
CA CYS A 92 1.07 6.84 -4.03
C CYS A 92 0.58 7.42 -5.36
N ARG A 93 0.66 8.72 -5.54
CA ARG A 93 0.31 9.36 -6.83
C ARG A 93 1.24 8.90 -7.95
N ARG A 94 2.56 8.95 -7.75
CA ARG A 94 3.54 8.46 -8.74
C ARG A 94 3.32 7.01 -9.11
N TRP A 95 3.11 6.15 -8.11
CA TRP A 95 2.91 4.71 -8.33
C TRP A 95 1.59 4.41 -9.02
N ARG A 96 0.54 5.19 -8.72
CA ARG A 96 -0.75 5.09 -9.41
C ARG A 96 -0.67 5.45 -10.89
N ASP A 97 0.22 6.39 -11.23
CA ASP A 97 0.37 6.91 -12.59
C ASP A 97 1.42 6.15 -13.41
N ILE A 98 1.91 5.01 -12.93
CA ILE A 98 2.85 4.15 -13.65
C ILE A 98 2.22 3.70 -14.98
N PRO A 99 2.93 3.87 -16.13
CA PRO A 99 2.39 3.56 -17.46
C PRO A 99 2.50 2.06 -17.81
N LYS A 100 2.37 1.18 -16.82
CA LYS A 100 2.36 -0.28 -16.95
C LYS A 100 1.33 -0.85 -16.00
N PRO A 101 0.61 -1.92 -16.34
CA PRO A 101 -0.31 -2.57 -15.41
C PRO A 101 0.40 -3.03 -14.14
N VAL A 102 -0.22 -2.74 -12.99
CA VAL A 102 0.27 -3.15 -11.67
C VAL A 102 -0.77 -4.03 -10.98
N ILE A 103 -0.35 -5.21 -10.53
CA ILE A 103 -1.21 -6.17 -9.83
C ILE A 103 -0.76 -6.29 -8.38
N ALA A 104 -1.65 -6.07 -7.43
CA ALA A 104 -1.43 -6.40 -6.03
C ALA A 104 -1.78 -7.87 -5.76
N GLN A 105 -0.81 -8.64 -5.26
CA GLN A 105 -0.98 -10.00 -4.76
C GLN A 105 -1.13 -9.96 -3.24
N VAL A 106 -2.35 -9.96 -2.75
CA VAL A 106 -2.66 -9.70 -1.34
C VAL A 106 -2.99 -10.98 -0.58
N HIS A 107 -2.37 -11.19 0.59
CA HIS A 107 -2.67 -12.28 1.49
C HIS A 107 -2.58 -11.86 2.95
N GLY A 108 -3.36 -12.52 3.82
CA GLY A 108 -3.40 -12.21 5.24
C GLY A 108 -3.79 -10.75 5.48
N ALA A 109 -3.11 -10.05 6.39
CA ALA A 109 -3.43 -8.67 6.74
C ALA A 109 -2.99 -7.67 5.67
N CYS A 110 -3.91 -6.76 5.29
CA CYS A 110 -3.68 -5.59 4.47
C CYS A 110 -4.34 -4.39 5.17
N ILE A 111 -3.57 -3.65 5.98
CA ILE A 111 -4.09 -2.69 6.96
C ILE A 111 -3.52 -1.30 6.71
N ALA A 112 -4.35 -0.25 6.80
CA ALA A 112 -3.98 1.16 6.72
C ALA A 112 -3.06 1.45 5.52
N GLY A 113 -1.78 1.77 5.72
CA GLY A 113 -0.81 1.93 4.63
C GLY A 113 -0.68 0.71 3.70
N GLY A 114 -1.05 -0.50 4.16
CA GLY A 114 -1.18 -1.68 3.30
C GLY A 114 -2.31 -1.55 2.29
N LEU A 115 -3.44 -0.95 2.67
CA LEU A 115 -4.52 -0.62 1.73
C LEU A 115 -4.06 0.38 0.67
N MET A 116 -3.26 1.39 1.07
CA MET A 116 -2.71 2.34 0.09
C MET A 116 -1.89 1.63 -0.97
N LEU A 117 -1.00 0.70 -0.58
CA LEU A 117 -0.21 -0.10 -1.51
C LEU A 117 -1.07 -0.98 -2.43
N ALA A 118 -2.16 -1.54 -1.93
CA ALA A 118 -3.08 -2.31 -2.75
C ALA A 118 -3.87 -1.40 -3.72
N TRP A 119 -4.29 -0.22 -3.27
CA TRP A 119 -5.14 0.70 -4.04
C TRP A 119 -4.41 1.53 -5.10
N ILE A 120 -3.08 1.62 -5.02
CA ILE A 120 -2.31 2.20 -6.13
C ILE A 120 -2.17 1.24 -7.31
N CYS A 121 -2.42 -0.05 -7.11
CA CYS A 121 -2.39 -1.06 -8.16
C CYS A 121 -3.69 -1.04 -8.98
N ASP A 122 -3.61 -1.42 -10.25
CA ASP A 122 -4.76 -1.48 -11.15
C ASP A 122 -5.66 -2.68 -10.85
N PHE A 123 -5.07 -3.77 -10.36
CA PHE A 123 -5.75 -5.01 -10.04
C PHE A 123 -5.36 -5.51 -8.65
N ILE A 124 -6.32 -6.10 -7.95
CA ILE A 124 -6.09 -6.78 -6.68
C ILE A 124 -6.56 -8.22 -6.81
N VAL A 125 -5.63 -9.15 -6.62
CA VAL A 125 -5.92 -10.57 -6.43
C VAL A 125 -5.63 -10.92 -4.98
N ALA A 126 -6.61 -11.43 -4.26
CA ALA A 126 -6.50 -11.72 -2.84
C ALA A 126 -6.65 -13.21 -2.55
N SER A 127 -5.94 -13.69 -1.53
CA SER A 127 -6.23 -15.00 -0.97
C SER A 127 -7.50 -14.96 -0.12
N ASP A 128 -8.16 -16.10 0.03
CA ASP A 128 -9.37 -16.25 0.83
C ASP A 128 -9.19 -15.95 2.32
N ASP A 129 -7.94 -16.07 2.83
CA ASP A 129 -7.55 -15.71 4.19
C ASP A 129 -7.20 -14.21 4.34
N ALA A 130 -7.23 -13.45 3.27
CA ALA A 130 -6.92 -12.02 3.33
C ALA A 130 -8.04 -11.24 4.03
N PHE A 131 -7.63 -10.24 4.80
CA PHE A 131 -8.54 -9.27 5.40
C PHE A 131 -7.97 -7.87 5.35
N PHE A 132 -8.87 -6.91 5.33
CA PHE A 132 -8.57 -5.50 5.20
C PHE A 132 -9.12 -4.73 6.38
N SER A 133 -8.47 -3.62 6.74
CA SER A 133 -8.95 -2.72 7.80
C SER A 133 -8.25 -1.37 7.70
N ASP A 134 -8.94 -0.30 8.08
CA ASP A 134 -8.32 1.00 8.31
C ASP A 134 -8.69 1.52 9.70
N PRO A 135 -7.88 1.23 10.73
CA PRO A 135 -8.16 1.59 12.11
C PRO A 135 -7.67 2.99 12.50
N VAL A 136 -7.25 3.85 11.56
CA VAL A 136 -6.60 5.15 11.86
C VAL A 136 -7.44 6.04 12.77
N ALA A 137 -8.77 6.11 12.57
CA ALA A 137 -9.66 6.88 13.41
C ALA A 137 -9.72 6.35 14.87
N ARG A 138 -9.69 5.01 15.06
CA ARG A 138 -9.58 4.39 16.39
C ARG A 138 -8.28 4.75 17.10
N MET A 139 -7.22 4.98 16.35
CA MET A 139 -5.90 5.34 16.87
C MET A 139 -5.79 6.84 17.15
N GLY A 140 -6.84 7.64 16.85
CA GLY A 140 -6.82 9.08 16.98
C GLY A 140 -5.89 9.77 15.97
N ILE A 141 -5.58 9.11 14.86
CA ILE A 141 -4.72 9.66 13.81
C ILE A 141 -5.62 10.32 12.77
N PRO A 142 -5.44 11.62 12.48
CA PRO A 142 -6.27 12.34 11.49
C PRO A 142 -6.02 11.86 10.06
N GLY A 143 -4.87 11.27 9.80
CA GLY A 143 -4.45 10.77 8.50
C GLY A 143 -4.26 11.88 7.45
N VAL A 144 -3.12 11.89 6.81
CA VAL A 144 -2.83 12.74 5.63
C VAL A 144 -2.49 11.88 4.41
N GLU A 145 -2.90 10.63 4.48
CA GLU A 145 -2.50 9.58 3.56
C GLU A 145 -3.38 9.57 2.31
N TYR A 146 -3.07 8.70 1.37
CA TYR A 146 -3.80 8.52 0.12
C TYR A 146 -5.21 8.00 0.36
N PHE A 147 -6.19 8.89 0.44
CA PHE A 147 -7.58 8.58 0.70
C PHE A 147 -8.33 8.11 -0.56
N ALA A 148 -8.19 6.84 -0.89
CA ALA A 148 -8.94 6.23 -1.98
C ALA A 148 -10.27 5.59 -1.53
N HIS A 149 -10.57 5.56 -0.24
CA HIS A 149 -11.70 4.85 0.34
C HIS A 149 -13.04 5.08 -0.37
N ALA A 150 -13.44 6.34 -0.52
CA ALA A 150 -14.71 6.66 -1.14
C ALA A 150 -14.75 6.32 -2.65
N PHE A 151 -13.62 6.41 -3.31
CA PHE A 151 -13.48 6.06 -4.72
C PHE A 151 -13.54 4.53 -4.94
N VAL A 152 -12.87 3.77 -4.08
CA VAL A 152 -12.77 2.30 -4.19
C VAL A 152 -14.01 1.59 -3.65
N LEU A 153 -14.57 2.07 -2.52
CA LEU A 153 -15.63 1.37 -1.77
C LEU A 153 -17.00 2.04 -1.88
N GLY A 154 -17.04 3.23 -2.46
CA GLY A 154 -18.20 4.10 -2.37
C GLY A 154 -18.32 4.79 -1.01
N PRO A 155 -19.01 5.95 -0.94
CA PRO A 155 -18.93 6.84 0.22
C PRO A 155 -19.53 6.26 1.52
N ARG A 156 -20.53 5.39 1.44
CA ARG A 156 -21.17 4.82 2.64
C ARG A 156 -20.28 3.78 3.30
N ARG A 157 -19.73 2.83 2.54
CA ARG A 157 -18.79 1.81 3.07
C ARG A 157 -17.50 2.45 3.55
N ALA A 158 -16.99 3.44 2.83
CA ALA A 158 -15.82 4.21 3.26
C ALA A 158 -16.03 4.82 4.65
N LYS A 159 -17.19 5.47 4.89
CA LYS A 159 -17.53 6.03 6.21
C LYS A 159 -17.63 4.96 7.29
N GLU A 160 -18.31 3.86 7.01
CA GLU A 160 -18.48 2.75 7.95
C GLU A 160 -17.10 2.21 8.37
N ILE A 161 -16.25 1.85 7.44
CA ILE A 161 -14.91 1.30 7.71
C ILE A 161 -14.04 2.30 8.47
N LEU A 162 -13.99 3.57 8.04
CA LEU A 162 -13.17 4.58 8.70
C LEU A 162 -13.65 4.92 10.10
N MET A 163 -14.95 4.96 10.33
CA MET A 163 -15.52 5.29 11.64
C MET A 163 -15.46 4.12 12.62
N THR A 164 -15.62 2.89 12.14
CA THR A 164 -15.58 1.69 12.99
C THR A 164 -14.17 1.11 13.11
N GLY A 165 -13.32 1.25 12.09
CA GLY A 165 -12.03 0.58 11.99
C GLY A 165 -12.17 -0.95 11.95
N ASP A 166 -13.34 -1.47 11.59
CA ASP A 166 -13.59 -2.90 11.56
C ASP A 166 -12.88 -3.57 10.38
N ARG A 167 -12.65 -4.87 10.53
CA ARG A 167 -12.08 -5.71 9.46
C ARG A 167 -13.17 -6.12 8.49
N PHE A 168 -12.80 -6.21 7.22
CA PHE A 168 -13.61 -6.83 6.19
C PHE A 168 -12.80 -7.89 5.44
N THR A 169 -13.46 -8.94 5.02
CA THR A 169 -12.84 -10.11 4.39
C THR A 169 -12.56 -9.88 2.90
N ALA A 170 -11.72 -10.75 2.30
CA ALA A 170 -11.50 -10.75 0.86
C ALA A 170 -12.80 -10.94 0.07
N ALA A 171 -13.70 -11.81 0.54
CA ALA A 171 -15.01 -12.03 -0.09
C ALA A 171 -15.85 -10.73 -0.08
N GLN A 172 -15.96 -10.06 1.08
CA GLN A 172 -16.66 -8.77 1.15
C GLN A 172 -16.02 -7.71 0.24
N ALA A 173 -14.68 -7.66 0.20
CA ALA A 173 -13.97 -6.74 -0.68
C ALA A 173 -14.25 -7.01 -2.17
N ALA A 174 -14.39 -8.27 -2.57
CA ALA A 174 -14.78 -8.65 -3.93
C ALA A 174 -16.24 -8.29 -4.23
N ASP A 175 -17.17 -8.55 -3.32
CA ASP A 175 -18.59 -8.15 -3.45
C ASP A 175 -18.75 -6.63 -3.59
N TRP A 176 -17.83 -5.86 -3.01
CA TRP A 176 -17.83 -4.41 -3.07
C TRP A 176 -17.11 -3.85 -4.30
N GLY A 177 -16.51 -4.72 -5.12
CA GLY A 177 -15.78 -4.33 -6.33
C GLY A 177 -14.36 -3.83 -6.08
N MET A 178 -13.83 -3.99 -4.86
CA MET A 178 -12.47 -3.61 -4.52
C MET A 178 -11.44 -4.66 -4.99
N VAL A 179 -11.79 -5.95 -4.89
CA VAL A 179 -10.92 -7.07 -5.24
C VAL A 179 -11.43 -7.75 -6.51
N ASN A 180 -10.56 -7.95 -7.49
CA ASN A 180 -10.91 -8.57 -8.78
C ASN A 180 -11.12 -10.08 -8.68
N HIS A 181 -10.28 -10.77 -7.91
CA HIS A 181 -10.33 -12.21 -7.74
C HIS A 181 -9.99 -12.62 -6.31
N VAL A 182 -10.75 -13.56 -5.76
CA VAL A 182 -10.43 -14.23 -4.49
C VAL A 182 -10.22 -15.71 -4.78
N VAL A 183 -9.10 -16.27 -4.34
CA VAL A 183 -8.70 -17.65 -4.55
C VAL A 183 -8.12 -18.26 -3.27
N PRO A 184 -8.06 -19.59 -3.13
CA PRO A 184 -7.28 -20.22 -2.07
C PRO A 184 -5.86 -19.70 -2.03
N ARG A 185 -5.27 -19.61 -0.84
CA ARG A 185 -3.93 -19.04 -0.68
C ARG A 185 -2.88 -19.71 -1.55
N ASP A 186 -2.94 -21.02 -1.68
CA ASP A 186 -1.97 -21.81 -2.48
C ASP A 186 -2.10 -21.52 -3.98
N ASP A 187 -3.26 -21.07 -4.45
CA ASP A 187 -3.54 -20.75 -5.85
C ASP A 187 -3.23 -19.27 -6.19
N LEU A 188 -2.92 -18.45 -5.18
CA LEU A 188 -2.82 -17.00 -5.33
C LEU A 188 -1.75 -16.60 -6.36
N ALA A 189 -0.55 -17.17 -6.30
CA ALA A 189 0.53 -16.85 -7.23
C ALA A 189 0.15 -17.27 -8.66
N GLY A 190 -0.38 -18.47 -8.84
CA GLY A 190 -0.82 -18.95 -10.14
C GLY A 190 -1.91 -18.09 -10.78
N LYS A 191 -2.86 -17.58 -9.96
CA LYS A 191 -3.91 -16.67 -10.46
C LYS A 191 -3.34 -15.30 -10.89
N VAL A 192 -2.37 -14.79 -10.16
CA VAL A 192 -1.67 -13.54 -10.54
C VAL A 192 -0.88 -13.73 -11.83
N ASP A 193 -0.15 -14.83 -11.97
CA ASP A 193 0.63 -15.15 -13.17
C ASP A 193 -0.29 -15.33 -14.39
N GLU A 194 -1.44 -16.01 -14.22
CA GLU A 194 -2.48 -16.14 -15.26
C GLU A 194 -2.98 -14.77 -15.73
N LEU A 195 -3.25 -13.85 -14.79
CA LEU A 195 -3.74 -12.52 -15.10
C LEU A 195 -2.66 -11.70 -15.81
N ALA A 196 -1.43 -11.72 -15.30
CA ALA A 196 -0.30 -11.01 -15.89
C ALA A 196 0.02 -11.48 -17.32
N ALA A 197 -0.11 -12.78 -17.58
CA ALA A 197 0.14 -13.35 -18.92
C ALA A 197 -0.89 -12.92 -19.99
N LYS A 198 -2.03 -12.36 -19.57
CA LYS A 198 -3.05 -11.83 -20.50
C LYS A 198 -2.81 -10.37 -20.91
N MET A 199 -1.84 -9.70 -20.29
CA MET A 199 -1.50 -8.30 -20.50
C MET A 199 -0.18 -8.15 -21.26
#